data_029e85fa1233186a069d359c27dff086
#
_entry.id   029e85fa1233186a069d359c27dff086
#
_cell.length_a   1.000
_cell.length_b   1.000
_cell.length_c   1.000
_cell.angle_alpha   90.00
_cell.angle_beta   90.00
_cell.angle_gamma   90.00
#
_symmetry.space_group_name_H-M   'P 1'
#
loop_
_entity.id
_entity.type
_entity.pdbx_description
1 polymer ?
#
loop_
_entity_poly.entity_id
_entity_poly.type
_entity_poly.pdbx_seq_one_letter_code
_entity_poly.pdbx_strand_id
1 'polypeptide(L)'
;MLMDAAARRKVLDYVRPLAVGLDGMTNYGDVERMVSAAEAVAAGVSGIDRDLLFLLSVFSGQEKWVARMGHRSRTELFLASLHVRRETVRALFRALRRLGTAPVGPEEEAVYDALRLETLGAYGVARALADAYRERLEILEMADALETAAEARLRTENGRKLAAARKARMLAFARELRAEHAEFSRDPASREHG
;
A
#
# COMPACT_ATOMS: atom_id res chain seq x y z
N MET A 1 18.32 -17.66 11.89
CA MET A 1 19.00 -16.41 12.28
C MET A 1 18.21 -15.29 11.59
N LEU A 2 17.77 -14.29 12.34
CA LEU A 2 17.06 -13.14 11.78
C LEU A 2 18.06 -12.20 11.10
N MET A 3 17.59 -11.50 10.06
CA MET A 3 18.36 -10.43 9.41
C MET A 3 18.67 -9.34 10.41
N ASP A 4 19.92 -8.96 10.52
CA ASP A 4 20.35 -7.82 11.33
C ASP A 4 20.03 -6.48 10.66
N ALA A 5 20.22 -5.39 11.38
CA ALA A 5 19.94 -4.04 10.89
C ALA A 5 20.78 -3.67 9.66
N ALA A 6 22.03 -4.16 9.58
CA ALA A 6 22.91 -3.89 8.44
C ALA A 6 22.42 -4.62 7.18
N ALA A 7 21.98 -5.87 7.30
CA ALA A 7 21.41 -6.61 6.19
C ALA A 7 20.10 -5.98 5.72
N ARG A 8 19.21 -5.57 6.64
CA ARG A 8 17.97 -4.85 6.31
C ARG A 8 18.27 -3.53 5.57
N ARG A 9 19.25 -2.77 6.00
CA ARG A 9 19.67 -1.55 5.31
C ARG A 9 20.14 -1.82 3.89
N LYS A 10 20.94 -2.87 3.66
CA LYS A 10 21.35 -3.28 2.31
C LYS A 10 20.18 -3.65 1.41
N VAL A 11 19.14 -4.29 1.95
CA VAL A 11 17.91 -4.60 1.18
C VAL A 11 17.18 -3.32 0.80
N LEU A 12 17.05 -2.37 1.70
CA LEU A 12 16.45 -1.06 1.41
C LEU A 12 17.24 -0.30 0.34
N ASP A 13 18.57 -0.29 0.43
CA ASP A 13 19.42 0.36 -0.57
C ASP A 13 19.38 -0.34 -1.94
N TYR A 14 19.19 -1.68 -1.95
CA TYR A 14 18.98 -2.44 -3.18
C TYR A 14 17.68 -2.08 -3.91
N VAL A 15 16.60 -1.82 -3.15
CA VAL A 15 15.29 -1.48 -3.72
C VAL A 15 15.17 0.02 -4.03
N ARG A 16 15.94 0.88 -3.39
CA ARG A 16 15.88 2.35 -3.58
C ARG A 16 15.85 2.79 -5.05
N PRO A 17 16.74 2.35 -5.95
CA PRO A 17 16.69 2.75 -7.36
C PRO A 17 15.46 2.24 -8.10
N LEU A 18 14.78 1.22 -7.59
CA LEU A 18 13.58 0.64 -8.18
C LEU A 18 12.31 1.40 -7.79
N ALA A 19 12.34 2.07 -6.63
CA ALA A 19 11.23 2.86 -6.11
C ALA A 19 11.14 4.26 -6.76
N VAL A 20 12.17 4.68 -7.50
CA VAL A 20 12.19 5.98 -8.17
C VAL A 20 11.50 5.86 -9.54
N GLY A 21 10.35 6.50 -9.71
CA GLY A 21 9.78 6.76 -11.03
C GLY A 21 8.69 5.82 -11.51
N LEU A 22 8.04 5.03 -10.65
CA LEU A 22 6.96 4.14 -11.09
C LEU A 22 5.65 4.88 -11.37
N ASP A 23 5.35 5.97 -10.67
CA ASP A 23 4.12 6.75 -10.85
C ASP A 23 4.22 8.23 -10.41
N GLY A 24 5.43 8.74 -10.16
CA GLY A 24 5.65 10.12 -9.68
C GLY A 24 5.24 10.37 -8.22
N MET A 25 4.49 9.47 -7.60
CA MET A 25 4.02 9.54 -6.22
C MET A 25 4.69 8.51 -5.31
N THR A 26 5.22 7.42 -5.87
CA THR A 26 5.94 6.39 -5.12
C THR A 26 7.42 6.75 -5.02
N ASN A 27 7.91 6.93 -3.83
CA ASN A 27 9.30 7.22 -3.55
C ASN A 27 9.87 6.29 -2.47
N TYR A 28 11.16 6.44 -2.17
CA TYR A 28 11.82 5.59 -1.17
C TYR A 28 11.20 5.72 0.25
N GLY A 29 10.71 6.90 0.63
CA GLY A 29 10.01 7.11 1.90
C GLY A 29 8.73 6.26 2.01
N ASP A 30 8.11 5.93 0.89
CA ASP A 30 6.94 5.05 0.86
C ASP A 30 7.32 3.60 1.20
N VAL A 31 8.50 3.14 0.81
CA VAL A 31 9.01 1.81 1.17
C VAL A 31 9.22 1.70 2.69
N GLU A 32 9.87 2.69 3.30
CA GLU A 32 10.09 2.71 4.76
C GLU A 32 8.76 2.80 5.53
N ARG A 33 7.82 3.61 5.03
CA ARG A 33 6.49 3.70 5.61
C ARG A 33 5.71 2.40 5.47
N MET A 34 5.83 1.73 4.33
CA MET A 34 5.20 0.42 4.10
C MET A 34 5.72 -0.64 5.09
N VAL A 35 7.03 -0.68 5.34
CA VAL A 35 7.63 -1.55 6.36
C VAL A 35 7.02 -1.25 7.74
N SER A 36 6.97 0.03 8.13
CA SER A 36 6.42 0.45 9.42
C SER A 36 4.92 0.11 9.55
N ALA A 37 4.16 0.27 8.48
CA ALA A 37 2.74 -0.07 8.46
C ALA A 37 2.52 -1.58 8.61
N ALA A 38 3.29 -2.41 7.90
CA ALA A 38 3.20 -3.86 8.00
C ALA A 38 3.61 -4.36 9.40
N GLU A 39 4.65 -3.78 10.01
CA GLU A 39 5.05 -4.08 11.39
C GLU A 39 3.96 -3.70 12.41
N ALA A 40 3.28 -2.56 12.21
CA ALA A 40 2.16 -2.15 13.06
C ALA A 40 0.96 -3.09 12.92
N VAL A 41 0.63 -3.52 11.70
CA VAL A 41 -0.44 -4.51 11.46
C VAL A 41 -0.09 -5.87 12.07
N ALA A 42 1.18 -6.28 11.99
CA ALA A 42 1.68 -7.54 12.53
C ALA A 42 1.95 -7.52 14.04
N ALA A 43 1.73 -6.39 14.72
CA ALA A 43 2.00 -6.26 16.15
C ALA A 43 1.16 -7.25 16.97
N GLY A 44 1.83 -7.97 17.89
CA GLY A 44 1.17 -8.96 18.76
C GLY A 44 0.80 -10.30 18.09
N VAL A 45 1.02 -10.45 16.78
CA VAL A 45 0.78 -11.73 16.10
C VAL A 45 1.94 -12.69 16.37
N SER A 46 1.65 -13.87 16.94
CA SER A 46 2.65 -14.90 17.21
C SER A 46 3.02 -15.68 15.94
N GLY A 47 4.24 -16.23 15.93
CA GLY A 47 4.68 -17.13 14.85
C GLY A 47 5.04 -16.46 13.53
N ILE A 48 5.04 -15.13 13.45
CA ILE A 48 5.43 -14.37 12.25
C ILE A 48 6.92 -14.56 11.93
N ASP A 49 7.23 -14.89 10.69
CA ASP A 49 8.58 -14.77 10.12
C ASP A 49 8.89 -13.30 9.84
N ARG A 50 9.64 -12.66 10.76
CA ARG A 50 9.98 -11.22 10.67
C ARG A 50 10.81 -10.87 9.44
N ASP A 51 11.60 -11.80 8.93
CA ASP A 51 12.38 -11.58 7.72
C ASP A 51 11.47 -11.62 6.48
N LEU A 52 10.54 -12.57 6.44
CA LEU A 52 9.56 -12.64 5.35
C LEU A 52 8.64 -11.39 5.35
N LEU A 53 8.13 -10.98 6.50
CA LEU A 53 7.32 -9.77 6.65
C LEU A 53 8.06 -8.55 6.11
N PHE A 54 9.32 -8.34 6.55
CA PHE A 54 10.15 -7.23 6.10
C PHE A 54 10.39 -7.28 4.57
N LEU A 55 10.81 -8.42 4.05
CA LEU A 55 11.07 -8.57 2.62
C LEU A 55 9.81 -8.36 1.79
N LEU A 56 8.66 -8.91 2.19
CA LEU A 56 7.39 -8.68 1.52
C LEU A 56 7.01 -7.21 1.49
N SER A 57 7.20 -6.49 2.62
CA SER A 57 6.91 -5.05 2.70
C SER A 57 7.80 -4.24 1.76
N VAL A 58 9.10 -4.57 1.71
CA VAL A 58 10.07 -3.85 0.86
C VAL A 58 9.84 -4.11 -0.63
N PHE A 59 9.49 -5.35 -0.99
CA PHE A 59 9.29 -5.74 -2.39
C PHE A 59 7.84 -5.60 -2.87
N SER A 60 6.88 -5.25 -1.98
CA SER A 60 5.52 -4.92 -2.38
C SER A 60 5.52 -3.69 -3.33
N GLY A 61 4.74 -3.78 -4.40
CA GLY A 61 4.78 -2.77 -5.48
C GLY A 61 5.87 -3.00 -6.53
N GLN A 62 6.79 -3.94 -6.31
CA GLN A 62 7.85 -4.30 -7.27
C GLN A 62 7.61 -5.66 -7.95
N GLU A 63 6.40 -6.20 -7.86
CA GLU A 63 6.06 -7.55 -8.32
C GLU A 63 6.37 -7.74 -9.81
N LYS A 64 6.01 -6.75 -10.63
CA LYS A 64 6.24 -6.79 -12.09
C LYS A 64 7.72 -6.76 -12.44
N TRP A 65 8.53 -6.01 -11.68
CA TRP A 65 9.98 -5.95 -11.89
C TRP A 65 10.64 -7.24 -11.46
N VAL A 66 10.32 -7.73 -10.26
CA VAL A 66 10.87 -8.97 -9.70
C VAL A 66 10.46 -10.20 -10.53
N ALA A 67 9.28 -10.19 -11.14
CA ALA A 67 8.80 -11.29 -11.99
C ALA A 67 9.62 -11.51 -13.26
N ARG A 68 10.36 -10.51 -13.74
CA ARG A 68 11.26 -10.66 -14.89
C ARG A 68 12.42 -11.58 -14.52
N MET A 69 12.63 -12.63 -15.30
CA MET A 69 13.55 -13.72 -14.99
C MET A 69 14.98 -13.27 -14.59
N GLY A 70 15.55 -12.29 -15.27
CA GLY A 70 16.88 -11.77 -14.94
C GLY A 70 16.93 -11.01 -13.62
N HIS A 71 15.86 -10.32 -13.25
CA HIS A 71 15.79 -9.60 -11.97
C HIS A 71 15.55 -10.54 -10.80
N ARG A 72 14.74 -11.55 -10.99
CA ARG A 72 14.52 -12.60 -10.00
C ARG A 72 15.83 -13.25 -9.59
N SER A 73 16.60 -13.74 -10.54
CA SER A 73 17.89 -14.40 -10.26
C SER A 73 18.87 -13.47 -9.53
N ARG A 74 18.93 -12.19 -9.93
CA ARG A 74 19.76 -11.19 -9.24
C ARG A 74 19.31 -10.97 -7.80
N THR A 75 18.01 -10.88 -7.57
CA THR A 75 17.43 -10.71 -6.23
C THR A 75 17.70 -11.95 -5.37
N GLU A 76 17.55 -13.16 -5.91
CA GLU A 76 17.87 -14.41 -5.21
C GLU A 76 19.35 -14.46 -4.80
N LEU A 77 20.28 -14.13 -5.69
CA LEU A 77 21.72 -14.07 -5.41
C LEU A 77 22.05 -12.99 -4.37
N PHE A 78 21.45 -11.82 -4.49
CA PHE A 78 21.64 -10.73 -3.55
C PHE A 78 21.16 -11.14 -2.14
N LEU A 79 19.95 -11.68 -1.99
CA LEU A 79 19.43 -12.13 -0.70
C LEU A 79 20.25 -13.29 -0.12
N ALA A 80 20.75 -14.20 -0.97
CA ALA A 80 21.65 -15.26 -0.54
C ALA A 80 22.99 -14.71 -0.01
N SER A 81 23.54 -13.64 -0.59
CA SER A 81 24.74 -12.97 -0.09
C SER A 81 24.57 -12.33 1.29
N LEU A 82 23.33 -12.04 1.68
CA LEU A 82 22.93 -11.55 3.00
C LEU A 82 22.55 -12.71 3.97
N HIS A 83 22.82 -13.95 3.60
CA HIS A 83 22.50 -15.15 4.38
C HIS A 83 21.00 -15.32 4.71
N VAL A 84 20.12 -14.74 3.88
CA VAL A 84 18.67 -14.96 4.01
C VAL A 84 18.37 -16.44 3.74
N ARG A 85 17.56 -17.06 4.60
CA ARG A 85 17.20 -18.49 4.47
C ARG A 85 16.52 -18.75 3.12
N ARG A 86 16.93 -19.83 2.47
CA ARG A 86 16.42 -20.19 1.15
C ARG A 86 14.90 -20.39 1.13
N GLU A 87 14.33 -20.90 2.23
CA GLU A 87 12.89 -21.05 2.42
C GLU A 87 12.18 -19.70 2.42
N THR A 88 12.71 -18.70 3.13
CA THR A 88 12.18 -17.33 3.19
C THR A 88 12.22 -16.68 1.81
N VAL A 89 13.32 -16.85 1.05
CA VAL A 89 13.43 -16.34 -0.33
C VAL A 89 12.38 -16.98 -1.25
N ARG A 90 12.19 -18.30 -1.14
CA ARG A 90 11.16 -19.01 -1.92
C ARG A 90 9.73 -18.57 -1.52
N ALA A 91 9.49 -18.36 -0.23
CA ALA A 91 8.22 -17.85 0.27
C ALA A 91 7.94 -16.44 -0.24
N LEU A 92 8.93 -15.54 -0.22
CA LEU A 92 8.84 -14.19 -0.78
C LEU A 92 8.32 -14.21 -2.23
N PHE A 93 8.96 -14.96 -3.12
CA PHE A 93 8.56 -14.98 -4.53
C PHE A 93 7.21 -15.65 -4.78
N ARG A 94 6.80 -16.58 -3.93
CA ARG A 94 5.44 -17.16 -4.00
C ARG A 94 4.39 -16.15 -3.56
N ALA A 95 4.65 -15.47 -2.46
CA ALA A 95 3.75 -14.50 -1.86
C ALA A 95 3.55 -13.27 -2.77
N LEU A 96 4.61 -12.70 -3.32
CA LEU A 96 4.53 -11.53 -4.22
C LEU A 96 3.57 -11.75 -5.39
N ARG A 97 3.42 -12.97 -5.91
CA ARG A 97 2.52 -13.27 -7.03
C ARG A 97 1.03 -13.17 -6.69
N ARG A 98 0.67 -13.31 -5.41
CA ARG A 98 -0.71 -13.37 -4.94
C ARG A 98 -1.06 -12.31 -3.91
N LEU A 99 -0.08 -11.52 -3.48
CA LEU A 99 -0.21 -10.55 -2.39
C LEU A 99 -1.42 -9.62 -2.56
N GLY A 100 -1.64 -9.13 -3.77
CA GLY A 100 -2.74 -8.20 -4.06
C GLY A 100 -4.14 -8.83 -4.13
N THR A 101 -4.26 -10.17 -4.20
CA THR A 101 -5.53 -10.86 -4.46
C THR A 101 -5.90 -11.89 -3.40
N ALA A 102 -4.98 -12.78 -3.08
CA ALA A 102 -5.24 -13.95 -2.22
C ALA A 102 -4.06 -14.20 -1.25
N PRO A 103 -3.83 -13.31 -0.26
CA PRO A 103 -2.78 -13.49 0.73
C PRO A 103 -3.02 -14.75 1.55
N VAL A 104 -1.95 -15.46 1.88
CA VAL A 104 -1.98 -16.70 2.65
C VAL A 104 -0.98 -16.63 3.81
N GLY A 105 -1.51 -16.69 5.02
CA GLY A 105 -0.71 -16.64 6.24
C GLY A 105 -0.49 -15.22 6.76
N PRO A 106 0.02 -15.12 7.99
CA PRO A 106 0.00 -13.86 8.74
C PRO A 106 0.89 -12.77 8.14
N GLU A 107 2.03 -13.11 7.53
CA GLU A 107 2.93 -12.15 6.90
C GLU A 107 2.27 -11.50 5.67
N GLU A 108 1.67 -12.33 4.82
CA GLU A 108 1.02 -11.84 3.60
C GLU A 108 -0.23 -11.03 3.93
N GLU A 109 -1.02 -11.46 4.92
CA GLU A 109 -2.20 -10.72 5.37
C GLU A 109 -1.81 -9.36 5.98
N ALA A 110 -0.73 -9.30 6.76
CA ALA A 110 -0.24 -8.05 7.34
C ALA A 110 0.22 -7.07 6.26
N VAL A 111 0.97 -7.54 5.25
CA VAL A 111 1.44 -6.69 4.14
C VAL A 111 0.27 -6.30 3.23
N TYR A 112 -0.68 -7.19 2.96
CA TYR A 112 -1.90 -6.88 2.24
C TYR A 112 -2.68 -5.74 2.92
N ASP A 113 -2.89 -5.83 4.23
CA ASP A 113 -3.59 -4.80 4.99
C ASP A 113 -2.80 -3.48 5.03
N ALA A 114 -1.47 -3.55 5.16
CA ALA A 114 -0.62 -2.37 5.08
C ALA A 114 -0.76 -1.65 3.73
N LEU A 115 -0.76 -2.38 2.61
CA LEU A 115 -1.03 -1.81 1.28
C LEU A 115 -2.41 -1.14 1.22
N ARG A 116 -3.44 -1.73 1.83
CA ARG A 116 -4.77 -1.12 1.89
C ARG A 116 -4.80 0.13 2.78
N LEU A 117 -4.05 0.14 3.88
CA LEU A 117 -3.93 1.33 4.74
C LEU A 117 -3.30 2.53 4.01
N GLU A 118 -2.44 2.29 3.02
CA GLU A 118 -1.84 3.35 2.19
C GLU A 118 -2.83 4.03 1.24
N THR A 119 -3.94 3.38 0.93
CA THR A 119 -5.01 3.95 0.11
C THR A 119 -6.12 4.61 0.95
N LEU A 120 -5.94 4.72 2.28
CA LEU A 120 -6.94 5.24 3.21
C LEU A 120 -6.48 6.53 3.91
N GLY A 121 -7.46 7.33 4.33
CA GLY A 121 -7.24 8.57 5.09
C GLY A 121 -6.67 9.70 4.21
N ALA A 122 -6.02 10.67 4.83
CA ALA A 122 -5.48 11.84 4.12
C ALA A 122 -4.48 11.46 3.02
N TYR A 123 -3.69 10.40 3.25
CA TYR A 123 -2.74 9.91 2.26
C TYR A 123 -3.46 9.28 1.06
N GLY A 124 -4.52 8.53 1.31
CA GLY A 124 -5.39 7.99 0.27
C GLY A 124 -6.08 9.08 -0.55
N VAL A 125 -6.52 10.17 0.09
CA VAL A 125 -7.07 11.34 -0.62
C VAL A 125 -6.02 11.99 -1.52
N ALA A 126 -4.81 12.24 -1.01
CA ALA A 126 -3.73 12.82 -1.82
C ALA A 126 -3.38 11.95 -3.04
N ARG A 127 -3.34 10.61 -2.85
CA ARG A 127 -3.11 9.66 -3.94
C ARG A 127 -4.26 9.66 -4.94
N ALA A 128 -5.51 9.64 -4.48
CA ALA A 128 -6.68 9.69 -5.36
C ALA A 128 -6.72 10.98 -6.20
N LEU A 129 -6.32 12.13 -5.64
CA LEU A 129 -6.18 13.39 -6.37
C LEU A 129 -5.12 13.28 -7.48
N ALA A 130 -3.96 12.70 -7.18
CA ALA A 130 -2.90 12.52 -8.17
C ALA A 130 -3.32 11.56 -9.29
N ASP A 131 -4.03 10.49 -8.95
CA ASP A 131 -4.56 9.53 -9.91
C ASP A 131 -5.67 10.16 -10.77
N ALA A 132 -6.59 10.91 -10.17
CA ALA A 132 -7.64 11.65 -10.87
C ALA A 132 -7.05 12.65 -11.88
N TYR A 133 -6.02 13.41 -11.47
CA TYR A 133 -5.32 14.33 -12.38
C TYR A 133 -4.67 13.60 -13.56
N ARG A 134 -4.01 12.48 -13.30
CA ARG A 134 -3.34 11.67 -14.32
C ARG A 134 -4.32 11.04 -15.31
N GLU A 135 -5.46 10.56 -14.80
CA GLU A 135 -6.51 9.88 -15.56
C GLU A 135 -7.57 10.83 -16.10
N ARG A 136 -7.47 12.13 -15.78
CA ARG A 136 -8.42 13.19 -16.17
C ARG A 136 -9.84 12.90 -15.70
N LEU A 137 -9.98 12.39 -14.49
CA LEU A 137 -11.28 12.13 -13.88
C LEU A 137 -11.95 13.44 -13.45
N GLU A 138 -13.27 13.44 -13.49
CA GLU A 138 -14.09 14.48 -12.91
C GLU A 138 -14.05 14.44 -11.38
N ILE A 139 -14.31 15.58 -10.73
CA ILE A 139 -14.21 15.70 -9.27
C ILE A 139 -15.15 14.75 -8.53
N LEU A 140 -16.32 14.47 -9.06
CA LEU A 140 -17.27 13.52 -8.48
C LEU A 140 -16.84 12.07 -8.66
N GLU A 141 -16.20 11.73 -9.78
CA GLU A 141 -15.61 10.40 -10.00
C GLU A 141 -14.49 10.14 -8.99
N MET A 142 -13.72 11.18 -8.63
CA MET A 142 -12.74 11.07 -7.53
C MET A 142 -13.43 10.79 -6.19
N ALA A 143 -14.57 11.44 -5.89
CA ALA A 143 -15.32 11.16 -4.67
C ALA A 143 -15.82 9.71 -4.63
N ASP A 144 -16.31 9.17 -5.76
CA ASP A 144 -16.71 7.77 -5.91
C ASP A 144 -15.53 6.80 -5.66
N ALA A 145 -14.36 7.14 -6.20
CA ALA A 145 -13.13 6.36 -5.99
C ALA A 145 -12.71 6.32 -4.51
N LEU A 146 -12.84 7.45 -3.78
CA LEU A 146 -12.58 7.53 -2.34
C LEU A 146 -13.54 6.66 -1.53
N GLU A 147 -14.83 6.69 -1.85
CA GLU A 147 -15.85 5.86 -1.20
C GLU A 147 -15.57 4.36 -1.45
N THR A 148 -15.29 3.99 -2.70
CA THR A 148 -14.90 2.62 -3.08
C THR A 148 -13.65 2.15 -2.32
N ALA A 149 -12.62 3.00 -2.22
CA ALA A 149 -11.42 2.67 -1.46
C ALA A 149 -11.71 2.46 0.03
N ALA A 150 -12.65 3.25 0.61
CA ALA A 150 -13.05 3.10 2.00
C ALA A 150 -13.81 1.78 2.28
N GLU A 151 -14.39 1.12 1.28
CA GLU A 151 -15.02 -0.20 1.42
C GLU A 151 -14.02 -1.35 1.53
N ALA A 152 -12.71 -1.08 1.30
CA ALA A 152 -11.68 -2.10 1.32
C ALA A 152 -11.75 -2.99 2.57
N ARG A 153 -11.78 -4.29 2.38
CA ARG A 153 -11.80 -5.28 3.46
C ARG A 153 -10.39 -5.57 3.92
N LEU A 154 -10.17 -5.39 5.23
CA LEU A 154 -8.92 -5.74 5.90
C LEU A 154 -9.03 -7.16 6.46
N ARG A 155 -7.93 -7.92 6.41
CA ARG A 155 -7.85 -9.32 6.84
C ARG A 155 -7.62 -9.44 8.34
N THR A 156 -6.74 -8.60 8.89
CA THR A 156 -6.28 -8.68 10.28
C THR A 156 -7.12 -7.78 11.20
N GLU A 157 -7.12 -8.10 12.49
CA GLU A 157 -7.79 -7.26 13.50
C GLU A 157 -7.10 -5.89 13.63
N ASN A 158 -5.75 -5.88 13.69
CA ASN A 158 -4.99 -4.64 13.77
C ASN A 158 -5.18 -3.77 12.52
N GLY A 159 -5.20 -4.37 11.33
CA GLY A 159 -5.52 -3.67 10.09
C GLY A 159 -6.87 -2.96 10.18
N ARG A 160 -7.92 -3.65 10.63
CA ARG A 160 -9.25 -3.05 10.83
C ARG A 160 -9.24 -1.91 11.84
N LYS A 161 -8.56 -2.07 12.99
CA LYS A 161 -8.43 -1.00 14.01
C LYS A 161 -7.74 0.24 13.43
N LEU A 162 -6.61 0.05 12.73
CA LEU A 162 -5.85 1.14 12.10
C LEU A 162 -6.61 1.83 10.97
N ALA A 163 -7.45 1.09 10.24
CA ALA A 163 -8.24 1.61 9.14
C ALA A 163 -9.44 2.45 9.59
N ALA A 164 -10.04 2.18 10.75
CA ALA A 164 -11.32 2.76 11.15
C ALA A 164 -11.34 4.29 11.09
N ALA A 165 -10.39 4.96 11.75
CA ALA A 165 -10.30 6.42 11.75
C ALA A 165 -9.89 6.99 10.36
N ARG A 166 -9.10 6.25 9.59
CA ARG A 166 -8.69 6.65 8.23
C ARG A 166 -9.89 6.62 7.28
N LYS A 167 -10.69 5.56 7.31
CA LYS A 167 -11.93 5.44 6.54
C LYS A 167 -12.93 6.54 6.86
N ALA A 168 -13.15 6.80 8.16
CA ALA A 168 -14.07 7.85 8.59
C ALA A 168 -13.68 9.22 8.04
N ARG A 169 -12.40 9.61 8.11
CA ARG A 169 -11.90 10.88 7.56
C ARG A 169 -12.05 10.94 6.05
N MET A 170 -11.75 9.86 5.34
CA MET A 170 -11.85 9.79 3.89
C MET A 170 -13.29 9.93 3.40
N LEU A 171 -14.23 9.24 4.06
CA LEU A 171 -15.66 9.36 3.77
C LEU A 171 -16.21 10.75 4.13
N ALA A 172 -15.71 11.39 5.20
CA ALA A 172 -16.07 12.76 5.51
C ALA A 172 -15.63 13.72 4.40
N PHE A 173 -14.40 13.61 3.95
CA PHE A 173 -13.88 14.41 2.83
C PHE A 173 -14.69 14.21 1.55
N ALA A 174 -15.01 12.97 1.17
CA ALA A 174 -15.82 12.70 -0.03
C ALA A 174 -17.22 13.36 0.06
N ARG A 175 -17.84 13.33 1.25
CA ARG A 175 -19.14 13.99 1.48
C ARG A 175 -19.04 15.52 1.39
N GLU A 176 -18.04 16.14 1.99
CA GLU A 176 -17.80 17.58 1.90
C GLU A 176 -17.60 18.00 0.45
N LEU A 177 -16.76 17.29 -0.29
CA LEU A 177 -16.50 17.54 -1.70
C LEU A 177 -17.79 17.52 -2.54
N ARG A 178 -18.67 16.54 -2.30
CA ARG A 178 -19.98 16.48 -3.00
C ARG A 178 -20.90 17.63 -2.61
N ALA A 179 -20.90 18.01 -1.31
CA ALA A 179 -21.74 19.09 -0.80
C ALA A 179 -21.33 20.44 -1.42
N GLU A 180 -20.03 20.75 -1.42
CA GLU A 180 -19.48 21.96 -2.03
C GLU A 180 -19.74 22.00 -3.54
N HIS A 181 -19.54 20.88 -4.24
CA HIS A 181 -19.86 20.78 -5.66
C HIS A 181 -21.34 21.07 -5.94
N ALA A 182 -22.25 20.50 -5.14
CA ALA A 182 -23.69 20.71 -5.29
C ALA A 182 -24.13 22.16 -4.97
N GLU A 183 -23.42 22.87 -4.09
CA GLU A 183 -23.72 24.26 -3.75
C GLU A 183 -23.63 25.19 -4.94
N PHE A 184 -22.64 24.99 -5.80
CA PHE A 184 -22.38 25.84 -6.96
C PHE A 184 -22.91 25.27 -8.28
N SER A 185 -23.34 24.00 -8.29
CA SER A 185 -23.93 23.35 -9.48
C SER A 185 -25.45 23.47 -9.55
N ARG A 186 -26.10 24.14 -8.56
CA ARG A 186 -27.54 24.43 -8.63
C ARG A 186 -27.78 25.56 -9.62
N ASP A 187 -28.64 25.28 -10.57
CA ASP A 187 -29.09 26.21 -11.60
C ASP A 187 -29.55 27.54 -10.94
N PRO A 188 -28.99 28.72 -11.34
CA PRO A 188 -29.42 30.00 -10.81
C PRO A 188 -30.91 30.28 -11.01
N ALA A 189 -31.55 29.64 -11.99
CA ALA A 189 -33.00 29.78 -12.23
C ALA A 189 -33.89 29.27 -11.09
N SER A 190 -33.37 28.39 -10.20
CA SER A 190 -34.13 27.90 -9.06
C SER A 190 -34.08 28.82 -7.82
N ARG A 191 -33.32 29.92 -7.84
CA ARG A 191 -33.23 30.90 -6.74
C ARG A 191 -34.27 32.02 -6.78
N GLU A 192 -35.00 32.16 -7.88
CA GLU A 192 -35.96 33.28 -8.05
C GLU A 192 -37.39 32.95 -7.63
N HIS A 193 -37.69 31.76 -7.11
CA HIS A 193 -39.04 31.31 -6.76
C HIS A 193 -39.18 30.86 -5.28
N GLY A 194 -38.33 31.36 -4.36
CA GLY A 194 -38.44 31.08 -2.93
C GLY A 194 -38.74 32.31 -2.08
#